data_5a0a104ac526cbe139f997764e20455a
#
_entry.id   5a0a104ac526cbe139f997764e20455a
#
_cell.length_a   1.000
_cell.length_b   1.000
_cell.length_c   1.000
_cell.angle_alpha   90.00
_cell.angle_beta   90.00
_cell.angle_gamma   90.00
#
_symmetry.space_group_name_H-M   'P 1'
#
loop_
_entity.id
_entity.type
_entity.pdbx_description
1 polymer ?
#
loop_
_entity_poly.entity_id
_entity_poly.type
_entity_poly.pdbx_seq_one_letter_code
_entity_poly.pdbx_strand_id
1 'polypeptide(L)'
;MIIKFQKFQGAGNDFIIIDNRNQVYEFTREIVEYFCDRKFGIGADGLMLLETCPGYDFKMRYFNSDGREASLCGNGSRCIVAYAHRLGLFLQTTRFLAADGEHQGEITPQGVRVKMNDVSRITVAPDYFFLDTGSPHYVKVVADAFQTDVITAGRMIRYAPSFQ
;
A
#
# COMPACT_ATOMS: atom_id res chain seq x y z
N MET A 1 -24.78 12.06 -3.98
CA MET A 1 -23.56 12.40 -3.23
C MET A 1 -22.40 12.44 -4.21
N ILE A 2 -21.50 13.43 -4.15
CA ILE A 2 -20.32 13.51 -5.03
C ILE A 2 -19.10 13.20 -4.17
N ILE A 3 -18.35 12.15 -4.54
CA ILE A 3 -17.09 11.78 -3.90
C ILE A 3 -15.93 12.26 -4.77
N LYS A 4 -15.07 13.12 -4.22
CA LYS A 4 -13.86 13.58 -4.89
C LYS A 4 -12.73 12.61 -4.61
N PHE A 5 -12.00 12.22 -5.63
CA PHE A 5 -10.84 11.33 -5.51
C PHE A 5 -9.68 11.81 -6.36
N GLN A 6 -8.51 11.28 -6.10
CA GLN A 6 -7.32 11.43 -6.94
C GLN A 6 -6.81 10.05 -7.35
N LYS A 7 -6.30 9.95 -8.59
CA LYS A 7 -5.59 8.75 -9.05
C LYS A 7 -4.08 8.98 -8.91
N PHE A 8 -3.43 8.04 -8.27
CA PHE A 8 -1.97 7.98 -8.13
C PHE A 8 -1.45 6.63 -8.59
N GLN A 9 -0.18 6.58 -8.93
CA GLN A 9 0.53 5.34 -9.17
C GLN A 9 1.94 5.39 -8.58
N GLY A 10 2.43 4.24 -8.11
CA GLY A 10 3.80 4.05 -7.67
C GLY A 10 4.32 2.73 -8.21
N ALA A 11 5.36 2.77 -9.06
CA ALA A 11 5.93 1.60 -9.72
C ALA A 11 4.90 0.75 -10.49
N GLY A 12 3.92 1.40 -11.15
CA GLY A 12 2.86 0.73 -11.92
C GLY A 12 1.65 0.25 -11.10
N ASN A 13 1.74 0.29 -9.78
CA ASN A 13 0.64 -0.03 -8.88
C ASN A 13 -0.24 1.21 -8.67
N ASP A 14 -1.50 1.19 -9.07
CA ASP A 14 -2.36 2.36 -9.10
C ASP A 14 -3.44 2.36 -8.01
N PHE A 15 -3.74 3.57 -7.51
CA PHE A 15 -4.60 3.75 -6.34
C PHE A 15 -5.61 4.86 -6.56
N ILE A 16 -6.81 4.67 -6.00
CA ILE A 16 -7.78 5.71 -5.74
C ILE A 16 -7.48 6.26 -4.35
N ILE A 17 -7.25 7.56 -4.21
CA ILE A 17 -7.03 8.21 -2.91
C ILE A 17 -8.14 9.22 -2.66
N ILE A 18 -8.75 9.14 -1.47
CA ILE A 18 -9.85 9.99 -1.05
C ILE A 18 -9.46 10.71 0.24
N ASP A 19 -9.63 12.03 0.25
CA ASP A 19 -9.55 12.84 1.47
C ASP A 19 -10.82 12.62 2.29
N ASN A 20 -10.71 11.82 3.33
CA ASN A 20 -11.79 11.51 4.28
C ASN A 20 -11.52 12.09 5.68
N ARG A 21 -10.76 13.19 5.77
CA ARG A 21 -10.44 13.83 7.05
C ARG A 21 -11.68 14.29 7.82
N ASN A 22 -12.77 14.57 7.13
CA ASN A 22 -14.04 14.93 7.74
C ASN A 22 -14.90 13.71 8.13
N GLN A 23 -14.42 12.50 7.85
CA GLN A 23 -15.09 11.22 8.15
C GLN A 23 -16.55 11.13 7.63
N VAL A 24 -16.80 11.75 6.46
CA VAL A 24 -18.14 11.77 5.83
C VAL A 24 -18.45 10.51 5.05
N TYR A 25 -17.42 9.74 4.69
CA TYR A 25 -17.57 8.56 3.84
C TYR A 25 -17.27 7.29 4.61
N GLU A 26 -18.21 6.37 4.59
CA GLU A 26 -18.02 5.00 5.02
C GLU A 26 -17.86 4.11 3.78
N PHE A 27 -16.83 3.31 3.75
CA PHE A 27 -16.53 2.40 2.64
C PHE A 27 -16.74 0.97 3.08
N THR A 28 -17.81 0.34 2.57
CA THR A 28 -18.01 -1.09 2.71
C THR A 28 -17.11 -1.83 1.70
N ARG A 29 -16.95 -3.12 1.91
CA ARG A 29 -16.21 -3.99 1.01
C ARG A 29 -16.72 -3.86 -0.45
N GLU A 30 -18.02 -3.91 -0.63
CA GLU A 30 -18.67 -3.88 -1.93
C GLU A 30 -18.45 -2.54 -2.66
N ILE A 31 -18.44 -1.43 -1.92
CA ILE A 31 -18.15 -0.10 -2.46
C ILE A 31 -16.72 -0.02 -2.94
N VAL A 32 -15.76 -0.56 -2.17
CA VAL A 32 -14.34 -0.57 -2.57
C VAL A 32 -14.14 -1.47 -3.78
N GLU A 33 -14.70 -2.68 -3.80
CA GLU A 33 -14.68 -3.60 -4.95
C GLU A 33 -15.22 -2.90 -6.21
N TYR A 34 -16.36 -2.23 -6.10
CA TYR A 34 -16.97 -1.51 -7.21
C TYR A 34 -16.08 -0.36 -7.70
N PHE A 35 -15.52 0.45 -6.80
CA PHE A 35 -14.65 1.55 -7.20
C PHE A 35 -13.35 1.06 -7.85
N CYS A 36 -12.81 -0.07 -7.41
CA CYS A 36 -11.60 -0.66 -7.95
C CYS A 36 -11.85 -1.45 -9.25
N ASP A 37 -13.10 -1.77 -9.59
CA ASP A 37 -13.42 -2.47 -10.85
C ASP A 37 -13.01 -1.64 -12.06
N ARG A 38 -12.20 -2.25 -12.96
CA ARG A 38 -11.63 -1.54 -14.13
C ARG A 38 -12.61 -1.37 -15.30
N LYS A 39 -13.78 -2.02 -15.23
CA LYS A 39 -14.81 -1.94 -16.28
C LYS A 39 -16.00 -1.08 -15.88
N PHE A 40 -16.45 -1.23 -14.64
CA PHE A 40 -17.67 -0.60 -14.14
C PHE A 40 -17.42 0.49 -13.10
N GLY A 41 -16.23 0.53 -12.52
CA GLY A 41 -15.81 1.53 -11.53
C GLY A 41 -14.79 2.52 -12.07
N ILE A 42 -14.00 3.08 -11.17
CA ILE A 42 -12.86 3.96 -11.48
C ILE A 42 -11.67 3.13 -11.99
N GLY A 43 -11.52 1.93 -11.44
CA GLY A 43 -10.44 0.99 -11.72
C GLY A 43 -9.16 1.33 -10.98
N ALA A 44 -8.71 0.43 -10.11
CA ALA A 44 -7.43 0.53 -9.39
C ALA A 44 -7.03 -0.82 -8.77
N ASP A 45 -5.76 -0.94 -8.38
CA ASP A 45 -5.26 -2.05 -7.56
C ASP A 45 -5.71 -1.93 -6.10
N GLY A 46 -6.09 -0.72 -5.67
CA GLY A 46 -6.61 -0.49 -4.34
C GLY A 46 -7.12 0.93 -4.12
N LEU A 47 -7.76 1.13 -2.95
CA LEU A 47 -8.31 2.40 -2.51
C LEU A 47 -7.69 2.79 -1.17
N MET A 48 -7.38 4.07 -1.00
CA MET A 48 -6.88 4.62 0.25
C MET A 48 -7.74 5.77 0.73
N LEU A 49 -7.94 5.81 2.04
CA LEU A 49 -8.52 6.94 2.73
C LEU A 49 -7.43 7.67 3.50
N LEU A 50 -7.38 8.99 3.34
CA LEU A 50 -6.61 9.89 4.17
C LEU A 50 -7.55 10.45 5.23
N GLU A 51 -7.30 10.08 6.49
CA GLU A 51 -8.13 10.43 7.64
C GLU A 51 -7.35 11.25 8.67
N THR A 52 -8.04 11.99 9.54
CA THR A 52 -7.42 12.64 10.71
C THR A 52 -7.10 11.61 11.78
N CYS A 53 -5.96 11.81 12.47
CA CYS A 53 -5.58 11.03 13.63
C CYS A 53 -4.82 11.90 14.64
N PRO A 54 -5.27 12.00 15.91
CA PRO A 54 -4.54 12.77 16.92
C PRO A 54 -3.10 12.26 17.09
N GLY A 55 -2.14 13.18 17.11
CA GLY A 55 -0.71 12.87 17.28
C GLY A 55 0.04 12.51 15.99
N TYR A 56 -0.64 12.46 14.87
CA TYR A 56 -0.08 12.22 13.53
C TYR A 56 -0.57 13.27 12.55
N ASP A 57 0.17 13.48 11.47
CA ASP A 57 -0.26 14.40 10.41
C ASP A 57 -1.50 13.88 9.70
N PHE A 58 -1.61 12.53 9.54
CA PHE A 58 -2.78 11.85 9.02
C PHE A 58 -2.76 10.35 9.38
N LYS A 59 -3.88 9.68 9.14
CA LYS A 59 -4.01 8.21 9.13
C LYS A 59 -4.27 7.73 7.71
N MET A 60 -3.59 6.68 7.33
CA MET A 60 -3.80 5.93 6.10
C MET A 60 -4.63 4.70 6.40
N ARG A 61 -5.77 4.56 5.71
CA ARG A 61 -6.46 3.27 5.59
C ARG A 61 -6.33 2.79 4.17
N TYR A 62 -5.91 1.56 4.00
CA TYR A 62 -5.67 0.97 2.70
C TYR A 62 -6.53 -0.27 2.49
N PHE A 63 -7.19 -0.35 1.34
CA PHE A 63 -8.01 -1.48 0.91
C PHE A 63 -7.47 -2.01 -0.42
N ASN A 64 -7.30 -3.31 -0.51
CA ASN A 64 -7.07 -4.00 -1.78
C ASN A 64 -8.30 -3.89 -2.69
N SER A 65 -8.14 -4.18 -3.98
CA SER A 65 -9.26 -4.18 -4.94
C SER A 65 -10.37 -5.19 -4.63
N ASP A 66 -10.11 -6.17 -3.76
CA ASP A 66 -11.11 -7.11 -3.24
C ASP A 66 -11.89 -6.58 -2.03
N GLY A 67 -11.74 -5.29 -1.72
CA GLY A 67 -12.41 -4.59 -0.64
C GLY A 67 -11.92 -4.92 0.76
N ARG A 68 -10.91 -5.77 0.92
CA ARG A 68 -10.34 -6.08 2.24
C ARG A 68 -9.33 -5.02 2.66
N GLU A 69 -9.47 -4.56 3.91
CA GLU A 69 -8.46 -3.68 4.50
C GLU A 69 -7.15 -4.44 4.67
N ALA A 70 -6.05 -3.82 4.27
CA ALA A 70 -4.71 -4.39 4.32
C ALA A 70 -3.78 -3.54 5.20
N SER A 71 -2.65 -4.11 5.61
CA SER A 71 -1.72 -3.48 6.56
C SER A 71 -1.01 -2.27 5.95
N LEU A 72 -0.04 -2.51 5.11
CA LEU A 72 0.75 -1.49 4.45
C LEU A 72 1.06 -1.90 3.01
N CYS A 73 1.05 -0.91 2.12
CA CYS A 73 1.56 -1.04 0.76
C CYS A 73 2.64 0.03 0.54
N GLY A 74 3.91 -0.35 0.39
CA GLY A 74 5.01 0.60 0.21
C GLY A 74 4.83 1.52 -1.00
N ASN A 75 4.25 1.03 -2.11
CA ASN A 75 3.90 1.86 -3.27
C ASN A 75 2.78 2.84 -2.91
N GLY A 76 1.75 2.36 -2.24
CA GLY A 76 0.63 3.17 -1.79
C GLY A 76 1.02 4.21 -0.76
N SER A 77 1.90 3.85 0.18
CA SER A 77 2.40 4.79 1.18
C SER A 77 3.12 5.99 0.55
N ARG A 78 3.92 5.78 -0.49
CA ARG A 78 4.52 6.90 -1.24
C ARG A 78 3.46 7.76 -1.92
N CYS A 79 2.42 7.15 -2.46
CA CYS A 79 1.33 7.86 -3.12
C CYS A 79 0.53 8.73 -2.14
N ILE A 80 0.17 8.19 -0.97
CA ILE A 80 -0.61 8.96 0.01
C ILE A 80 0.23 10.05 0.69
N VAL A 81 1.53 9.84 0.91
CA VAL A 81 2.47 10.89 1.39
C VAL A 81 2.55 12.02 0.36
N ALA A 82 2.68 11.72 -0.94
CA ALA A 82 2.65 12.75 -1.98
C ALA A 82 1.32 13.51 -2.00
N TYR A 83 0.20 12.81 -1.79
CA TYR A 83 -1.11 13.44 -1.74
C TYR A 83 -1.28 14.32 -0.50
N ALA A 84 -0.90 13.85 0.68
CA ALA A 84 -0.93 14.62 1.92
C ALA A 84 -0.07 15.90 1.83
N HIS A 85 1.10 15.81 1.21
CA HIS A 85 1.95 16.97 0.92
C HIS A 85 1.24 17.99 0.00
N ARG A 86 0.58 17.54 -1.07
CA ARG A 86 -0.22 18.43 -1.96
C ARG A 86 -1.38 19.12 -1.24
N LEU A 87 -1.92 18.49 -0.20
CA LEU A 87 -2.94 19.08 0.67
C LEU A 87 -2.36 20.04 1.71
N GLY A 88 -1.03 20.21 1.78
CA GLY A 88 -0.34 21.10 2.71
C GLY A 88 -0.34 20.60 4.15
N LEU A 89 -0.46 19.30 4.39
CA LEU A 89 -0.49 18.75 5.76
C LEU A 89 0.89 18.78 6.43
N PHE A 90 1.95 18.80 5.65
CA PHE A 90 3.34 18.91 6.11
C PHE A 90 4.22 19.56 5.04
N LEU A 91 5.42 19.97 5.39
CA LEU A 91 6.35 20.61 4.44
C LEU A 91 7.32 19.61 3.79
N GLN A 92 8.12 18.92 4.58
CA GLN A 92 9.16 18.00 4.09
C GLN A 92 9.01 16.59 4.64
N THR A 93 8.83 16.47 5.95
CA THR A 93 8.72 15.19 6.65
C THR A 93 7.35 15.04 7.29
N THR A 94 6.84 13.84 7.36
CA THR A 94 5.54 13.52 7.95
C THR A 94 5.62 12.26 8.81
N ARG A 95 4.77 12.21 9.84
CA ARG A 95 4.47 11.01 10.62
C ARG A 95 3.01 10.66 10.41
N PHE A 96 2.74 9.46 9.97
CA PHE A 96 1.40 8.97 9.73
C PHE A 96 1.17 7.60 10.36
N LEU A 97 -0.08 7.28 10.65
CA LEU A 97 -0.50 6.01 11.20
C LEU A 97 -1.10 5.15 10.08
N ALA A 98 -0.66 3.89 9.98
CA ALA A 98 -1.30 2.86 9.16
C ALA A 98 -1.79 1.70 10.04
N ALA A 99 -2.38 0.67 9.45
CA ALA A 99 -2.92 -0.46 10.21
C ALA A 99 -1.85 -1.25 10.97
N ASP A 100 -0.61 -1.27 10.48
CA ASP A 100 0.55 -1.95 11.09
C ASP A 100 1.39 -1.03 12.01
N GLY A 101 0.97 0.22 12.23
CA GLY A 101 1.62 1.13 13.15
C GLY A 101 2.05 2.47 12.54
N GLU A 102 3.00 3.13 13.23
CA GLU A 102 3.54 4.42 12.83
C GLU A 102 4.54 4.30 11.67
N HIS A 103 4.43 5.21 10.73
CA HIS A 103 5.38 5.37 9.64
C HIS A 103 5.85 6.81 9.47
N GLN A 104 6.99 6.96 8.82
CA GLN A 104 7.57 8.25 8.47
C GLN A 104 7.72 8.37 6.96
N GLY A 105 7.38 9.54 6.43
CA GLY A 105 7.53 9.87 5.02
C GLY A 105 8.34 11.14 4.84
N GLU A 106 9.00 11.27 3.68
CA GLU A 106 9.80 12.43 3.32
C GLU A 106 9.62 12.75 1.83
N ILE A 107 9.49 14.04 1.54
CA ILE A 107 9.56 14.57 0.17
C ILE A 107 11.00 14.98 -0.10
N THR A 108 11.59 14.42 -1.15
CA THR A 108 12.96 14.73 -1.59
C THR A 108 12.96 15.19 -3.05
N PRO A 109 14.05 15.81 -3.53
CA PRO A 109 14.18 16.17 -4.95
C PRO A 109 14.07 14.96 -5.91
N GLN A 110 14.37 13.75 -5.41
CA GLN A 110 14.30 12.50 -6.20
C GLN A 110 12.94 11.79 -6.09
N GLY A 111 12.02 12.29 -5.25
CA GLY A 111 10.69 11.72 -5.05
C GLY A 111 10.34 11.52 -3.58
N VAL A 112 9.41 10.61 -3.33
CA VAL A 112 8.90 10.32 -1.98
C VAL A 112 9.62 9.12 -1.39
N ARG A 113 10.09 9.25 -0.14
CA ARG A 113 10.62 8.17 0.67
C ARG A 113 9.66 7.84 1.80
N VAL A 114 9.55 6.57 2.13
CA VAL A 114 8.81 6.08 3.30
C VAL A 114 9.72 5.13 4.04
N LYS A 115 9.84 5.33 5.35
CA LYS A 115 10.58 4.41 6.22
C LYS A 115 9.75 3.13 6.37
N MET A 116 10.33 2.01 5.97
CA MET A 116 9.76 0.69 6.18
C MET A 116 10.07 0.22 7.61
N ASN A 117 9.24 -0.67 8.14
CA ASN A 117 9.49 -1.30 9.43
C ASN A 117 10.79 -2.10 9.41
N ASP A 118 11.51 -2.10 10.53
CA ASP A 118 12.72 -2.88 10.68
C ASP A 118 12.36 -4.38 10.68
N VAL A 119 13.12 -5.17 9.92
CA VAL A 119 12.92 -6.60 9.86
C VAL A 119 13.59 -7.25 11.07
N SER A 120 12.79 -7.76 11.99
CA SER A 120 13.29 -8.38 13.22
C SER A 120 13.77 -9.82 13.03
N ARG A 121 13.29 -10.51 11.98
CA ARG A 121 13.62 -11.92 11.71
C ARG A 121 13.63 -12.19 10.21
N ILE A 122 14.67 -12.89 9.78
CA ILE A 122 14.77 -13.46 8.43
C ILE A 122 14.89 -14.98 8.59
N THR A 123 13.95 -15.73 8.02
CA THR A 123 14.06 -17.17 7.88
C THR A 123 14.91 -17.46 6.66
N VAL A 124 16.01 -18.22 6.84
CA VAL A 124 16.91 -18.64 5.78
C VAL A 124 16.66 -20.10 5.47
N ALA A 125 16.23 -20.40 4.25
CA ALA A 125 16.10 -21.75 3.72
C ALA A 125 17.17 -21.99 2.61
N PRO A 126 17.38 -23.23 2.16
CA PRO A 126 18.42 -23.53 1.18
C PRO A 126 18.31 -22.75 -0.15
N ASP A 127 17.09 -22.37 -0.56
CA ASP A 127 16.82 -21.76 -1.87
C ASP A 127 15.94 -20.50 -1.80
N TYR A 128 15.57 -20.04 -0.58
CA TYR A 128 14.82 -18.80 -0.39
C TYR A 128 15.06 -18.15 0.98
N PHE A 129 14.64 -16.90 1.07
CA PHE A 129 14.52 -16.15 2.33
C PHE A 129 13.04 -15.81 2.54
N PHE A 130 12.62 -15.82 3.81
CA PHE A 130 11.28 -15.37 4.18
C PHE A 130 11.37 -14.33 5.29
N LEU A 131 10.71 -13.18 5.09
CA LEU A 131 10.74 -12.05 6.02
C LEU A 131 9.44 -11.26 5.95
N ASP A 132 9.20 -10.45 6.97
CA ASP A 132 8.04 -9.56 7.05
C ASP A 132 8.51 -8.11 7.21
N THR A 133 8.00 -7.22 6.36
CA THR A 133 8.26 -5.76 6.36
C THR A 133 6.98 -4.97 6.63
N GLY A 134 5.99 -5.57 7.29
CA GLY A 134 4.59 -5.15 7.34
C GLY A 134 3.70 -5.93 6.36
N SER A 135 4.36 -6.71 5.49
CA SER A 135 3.77 -7.73 4.62
C SER A 135 4.75 -8.89 4.47
N PRO A 136 4.29 -10.15 4.40
CA PRO A 136 5.17 -11.29 4.25
C PRO A 136 5.79 -11.35 2.84
N HIS A 137 7.09 -11.59 2.77
CA HIS A 137 7.86 -11.70 1.53
C HIS A 137 8.58 -13.04 1.44
N TYR A 138 8.36 -13.74 0.34
CA TYR A 138 9.19 -14.85 -0.11
C TYR A 138 10.19 -14.31 -1.14
N VAL A 139 11.47 -14.43 -0.85
CA VAL A 139 12.55 -13.90 -1.69
C VAL A 139 13.44 -15.04 -2.19
N LYS A 140 13.51 -15.20 -3.49
CA LYS A 140 14.39 -16.17 -4.15
C LYS A 140 15.39 -15.45 -5.04
N VAL A 141 16.67 -15.76 -4.87
CA VAL A 141 17.72 -15.26 -5.75
C VAL A 141 17.75 -16.12 -7.01
N VAL A 142 17.68 -15.50 -8.17
CA VAL A 142 17.70 -16.14 -9.48
C VAL A 142 18.76 -15.50 -10.36
N ALA A 143 19.23 -16.23 -11.38
CA ALA A 143 20.26 -15.72 -12.30
C ALA A 143 19.75 -14.52 -13.12
N ASP A 144 18.48 -14.56 -13.56
CA ASP A 144 17.85 -13.46 -14.29
C ASP A 144 16.37 -13.37 -13.92
N ALA A 145 16.01 -12.29 -13.23
CA ALA A 145 14.64 -12.04 -12.80
C ALA A 145 13.68 -11.77 -13.99
N PHE A 146 14.19 -11.21 -15.09
CA PHE A 146 13.37 -10.91 -16.27
C PHE A 146 13.04 -12.14 -17.12
N GLN A 147 13.84 -13.21 -17.00
CA GLN A 147 13.61 -14.50 -17.66
C GLN A 147 12.88 -15.50 -16.76
N THR A 148 12.61 -15.12 -15.50
CA THR A 148 11.91 -16.01 -14.56
C THR A 148 10.41 -15.93 -14.77
N ASP A 149 9.73 -17.09 -14.92
CA ASP A 149 8.27 -17.15 -14.92
C ASP A 149 7.74 -16.93 -13.50
N VAL A 150 7.70 -15.65 -13.12
CA VAL A 150 7.24 -15.22 -11.77
C VAL A 150 5.76 -15.51 -11.52
N ILE A 151 4.94 -15.63 -12.58
CA ILE A 151 3.49 -15.89 -12.43
C ILE A 151 3.28 -17.33 -11.98
N THR A 152 3.85 -18.30 -12.70
CA THR A 152 3.70 -19.71 -12.34
C THR A 152 4.39 -20.03 -11.02
N ALA A 153 5.66 -19.62 -10.86
CA ALA A 153 6.41 -19.85 -9.64
C ALA A 153 5.75 -19.17 -8.43
N GLY A 154 5.31 -17.93 -8.57
CA GLY A 154 4.64 -17.17 -7.51
C GLY A 154 3.32 -17.81 -7.08
N ARG A 155 2.51 -18.31 -8.03
CA ARG A 155 1.27 -19.05 -7.72
C ARG A 155 1.56 -20.34 -6.96
N MET A 156 2.55 -21.13 -7.40
CA MET A 156 2.93 -22.37 -6.71
C MET A 156 3.33 -22.11 -5.25
N ILE A 157 4.09 -21.03 -4.97
CA ILE A 157 4.50 -20.62 -3.64
C ILE A 157 3.29 -20.12 -2.85
N ARG A 158 2.52 -19.19 -3.42
CA ARG A 158 1.37 -18.54 -2.75
C ARG A 158 0.33 -19.53 -2.25
N TYR A 159 0.11 -20.61 -3.01
CA TYR A 159 -0.89 -21.63 -2.68
C TYR A 159 -0.28 -22.90 -2.06
N ALA A 160 1.01 -22.89 -1.73
CA ALA A 160 1.61 -24.01 -1.00
C ALA A 160 1.10 -24.04 0.45
N PRO A 161 0.83 -25.23 1.03
CA PRO A 161 0.31 -25.37 2.41
C PRO A 161 1.18 -24.68 3.46
N SER A 162 2.48 -24.55 3.21
CA SER A 162 3.43 -23.90 4.13
C SER A 162 3.33 -22.37 4.19
N PHE A 163 2.55 -21.74 3.29
CA PHE A 163 2.37 -20.28 3.19
C PHE A 163 0.89 -19.84 3.17
N GLN A 164 -0.01 -20.74 3.54
CA GLN A 164 -1.45 -20.47 3.72
C GLN A 164 -1.79 -20.12 5.16
#